data_2bfaab795c152f6993dbcbe23ca3dcff
#
_entry.id   2bfaab795c152f6993dbcbe23ca3dcff
#
_cell.length_a   1.000
_cell.length_b   1.000
_cell.length_c   1.000
_cell.angle_alpha   90.00
_cell.angle_beta   90.00
_cell.angle_gamma   90.00
#
_symmetry.space_group_name_H-M   'P 1'
#
loop_
_entity.id
_entity.type
_entity.pdbx_description
1 polymer ?
#
loop_
_entity_poly.entity_id
_entity_poly.type
_entity_poly.pdbx_seq_one_letter_code
_entity_poly.pdbx_strand_id
1 'polypeptide(L)'
;MTKFLKIVVASLVAVFALSGLTACSSEPVDMASYTAVIDVRTPEEYATGHLDGAVLMNVQDPNFVEMLGTLDPTANYFIYCRSGNRSGQAIEQMKALGFTGELFNGGAVANASSVSGIQVVLP
;
A
#
# COMPACT_ATOMS: atom_id res chain seq x y z
N MET A 1 -43.83 5.96 -32.25
CA MET A 1 -42.36 6.05 -32.38
C MET A 1 -41.70 6.98 -31.38
N THR A 2 -42.26 8.09 -31.00
CA THR A 2 -41.64 9.03 -30.03
C THR A 2 -41.60 8.51 -28.57
N LYS A 3 -42.48 7.61 -28.18
CA LYS A 3 -42.48 7.03 -26.82
C LYS A 3 -41.37 5.96 -26.61
N PHE A 4 -41.02 5.23 -27.64
CA PHE A 4 -39.94 4.24 -27.60
C PHE A 4 -38.56 4.90 -27.53
N LEU A 5 -38.37 6.01 -28.20
CA LEU A 5 -37.10 6.75 -28.16
C LEU A 5 -36.83 7.36 -26.80
N LYS A 6 -37.87 7.80 -26.09
CA LYS A 6 -37.73 8.36 -24.74
C LYS A 6 -37.36 7.31 -23.70
N ILE A 7 -37.83 6.08 -23.83
CA ILE A 7 -37.52 4.97 -22.92
C ILE A 7 -36.08 4.48 -23.11
N VAL A 8 -35.61 4.43 -24.36
CA VAL A 8 -34.24 4.01 -24.68
C VAL A 8 -33.23 5.04 -24.17
N VAL A 9 -33.50 6.32 -24.29
CA VAL A 9 -32.65 7.40 -23.81
C VAL A 9 -32.56 7.40 -22.27
N ALA A 10 -33.68 7.16 -21.58
CA ALA A 10 -33.73 7.08 -20.13
C ALA A 10 -32.96 5.85 -19.59
N SER A 11 -33.03 4.73 -20.30
CA SER A 11 -32.29 3.52 -19.94
C SER A 11 -30.78 3.68 -20.14
N LEU A 12 -30.34 4.39 -21.18
CA LEU A 12 -28.92 4.65 -21.44
C LEU A 12 -28.30 5.58 -20.40
N VAL A 13 -29.04 6.58 -19.92
CA VAL A 13 -28.56 7.51 -18.89
C VAL A 13 -28.43 6.81 -17.54
N ALA A 14 -29.32 5.89 -17.21
CA ALA A 14 -29.25 5.13 -15.96
C ALA A 14 -28.05 4.17 -15.89
N VAL A 15 -27.67 3.56 -17.02
CA VAL A 15 -26.49 2.69 -17.09
C VAL A 15 -25.19 3.50 -16.99
N PHE A 16 -25.15 4.71 -17.50
CA PHE A 16 -23.96 5.57 -17.41
C PHE A 16 -23.73 6.13 -16.01
N ALA A 17 -24.77 6.35 -15.22
CA ALA A 17 -24.66 6.83 -13.84
C ALA A 17 -24.14 5.75 -12.87
N LEU A 18 -24.37 4.47 -13.14
CA LEU A 18 -23.88 3.35 -12.30
C LEU A 18 -22.40 3.02 -12.54
N SER A 19 -21.86 3.27 -13.73
CA SER A 19 -20.45 2.99 -14.03
C SER A 19 -19.49 4.06 -13.52
N GLY A 20 -19.96 5.26 -13.15
CA GLY A 20 -19.15 6.35 -12.61
C GLY A 20 -18.87 6.25 -11.10
N LEU A 21 -19.58 5.39 -10.35
CA LEU A 21 -19.47 5.31 -8.88
C LEU A 21 -18.44 4.30 -8.39
N THR A 22 -17.88 3.45 -9.26
CA THR A 22 -16.92 2.40 -8.89
C THR A 22 -15.46 2.75 -9.18
N ALA A 23 -15.18 3.92 -9.77
CA ALA A 23 -13.84 4.26 -10.29
C ALA A 23 -12.88 4.90 -9.27
N CYS A 24 -13.28 5.17 -8.00
CA CYS A 24 -12.51 6.02 -7.07
C CYS A 24 -12.17 5.40 -5.72
N SER A 25 -12.42 4.11 -5.46
CA SER A 25 -12.07 3.49 -4.18
C SER A 25 -10.90 2.53 -4.33
N SER A 26 -9.77 2.83 -3.66
CA SER A 26 -8.69 1.87 -3.42
C SER A 26 -9.26 0.72 -2.60
N GLU A 27 -9.08 -0.51 -3.06
CA GLU A 27 -9.53 -1.68 -2.31
C GLU A 27 -8.71 -1.82 -1.02
N PRO A 28 -9.36 -2.11 0.13
CA PRO A 28 -8.65 -2.39 1.36
C PRO A 28 -7.78 -3.64 1.22
N VAL A 29 -6.59 -3.58 1.83
CA VAL A 29 -5.66 -4.72 1.89
C VAL A 29 -6.00 -5.55 3.12
N ASP A 30 -6.06 -6.87 2.96
CA ASP A 30 -6.21 -7.81 4.09
C ASP A 30 -4.89 -7.92 4.85
N MET A 31 -4.77 -7.15 5.91
CA MET A 31 -3.56 -7.11 6.73
C MET A 31 -3.30 -8.39 7.52
N ALA A 32 -4.29 -9.26 7.68
CA ALA A 32 -4.11 -10.55 8.34
C ALA A 32 -3.16 -11.49 7.58
N SER A 33 -3.01 -11.29 6.27
CA SER A 33 -2.09 -12.06 5.44
C SER A 33 -0.64 -11.61 5.51
N TYR A 34 -0.35 -10.46 6.13
CA TYR A 34 0.99 -9.88 6.25
C TYR A 34 1.61 -10.14 7.62
N THR A 35 2.86 -10.53 7.63
CA THR A 35 3.61 -10.82 8.86
C THR A 35 4.03 -9.54 9.58
N ALA A 36 4.41 -8.51 8.83
CA ALA A 36 4.82 -7.23 9.37
C ALA A 36 4.59 -6.08 8.40
N VAL A 37 4.48 -4.89 8.97
CA VAL A 37 4.49 -3.60 8.26
C VAL A 37 5.86 -2.98 8.44
N ILE A 38 6.51 -2.60 7.35
CA ILE A 38 7.87 -2.06 7.35
C ILE A 38 7.85 -0.63 6.82
N ASP A 39 8.36 0.29 7.64
CA ASP A 39 8.61 1.68 7.27
C ASP A 39 10.08 1.81 6.84
N VAL A 40 10.31 2.12 5.56
CA VAL A 40 11.68 2.19 5.02
C VAL A 40 12.20 3.63 4.94
N ARG A 41 11.57 4.55 5.67
CA ARG A 41 11.98 5.95 5.77
C ARG A 41 13.13 6.14 6.75
N THR A 42 13.58 7.38 6.91
CA THR A 42 14.57 7.74 7.92
C THR A 42 13.97 7.74 9.34
N PRO A 43 14.82 7.63 10.38
CA PRO A 43 14.35 7.75 11.77
C PRO A 43 13.64 9.08 12.07
N GLU A 44 14.09 10.18 11.47
CA GLU A 44 13.49 11.50 11.61
C GLU A 44 12.08 11.55 11.04
N GLU A 45 11.88 10.97 9.86
CA GLU A 45 10.55 10.85 9.24
C GLU A 45 9.62 9.96 10.05
N TYR A 46 10.12 8.83 10.54
CA TYR A 46 9.38 7.90 11.40
C TYR A 46 8.88 8.59 12.68
N ALA A 47 9.70 9.45 13.27
CA ALA A 47 9.34 10.22 14.47
C ALA A 47 8.24 11.25 14.24
N THR A 48 8.01 11.69 12.99
CA THR A 48 6.92 12.61 12.65
C THR A 48 5.55 11.94 12.54
N GLY A 49 5.50 10.65 12.55
CA GLY A 49 4.30 9.82 12.44
C GLY A 49 4.55 8.60 11.57
N HIS A 50 4.08 7.45 12.01
CA HIS A 50 4.22 6.16 11.32
C HIS A 50 2.98 5.31 11.57
N LEU A 51 2.77 4.29 10.76
CA LEU A 51 1.68 3.34 10.98
C LEU A 51 1.91 2.60 12.29
N ASP A 52 0.86 2.46 13.09
CA ASP A 52 0.93 1.77 14.38
C ASP A 52 1.47 0.35 14.22
N GLY A 53 2.54 0.02 14.97
CA GLY A 53 3.21 -1.27 14.89
C GLY A 53 4.20 -1.43 13.75
N ALA A 54 4.41 -0.43 12.91
CA ALA A 54 5.39 -0.50 11.82
C ALA A 54 6.81 -0.61 12.36
N VAL A 55 7.60 -1.49 11.76
CA VAL A 55 9.03 -1.67 12.05
C VAL A 55 9.84 -0.74 11.17
N LEU A 56 10.70 0.07 11.78
CA LEU A 56 11.58 0.96 11.04
C LEU A 56 12.78 0.19 10.48
N MET A 57 12.90 0.18 9.17
CA MET A 57 14.06 -0.35 8.44
C MET A 57 14.44 0.65 7.33
N ASN A 58 15.28 1.62 7.65
CA ASN A 58 15.67 2.69 6.74
C ASN A 58 16.43 2.13 5.53
N VAL A 59 15.86 2.26 4.34
CA VAL A 59 16.49 1.78 3.09
C VAL A 59 17.80 2.50 2.75
N GLN A 60 18.01 3.70 3.31
CA GLN A 60 19.25 4.48 3.14
C GLN A 60 20.34 4.11 4.16
N ASP A 61 20.03 3.28 5.13
CA ASP A 61 21.02 2.81 6.09
C ASP A 61 22.02 1.85 5.42
N PRO A 62 23.34 2.02 5.65
CA PRO A 62 24.34 1.10 5.10
C PRO A 62 24.12 -0.37 5.50
N ASN A 63 23.46 -0.61 6.63
CA ASN A 63 23.17 -1.95 7.15
C ASN A 63 21.79 -2.48 6.70
N PHE A 64 21.12 -1.83 5.77
CA PHE A 64 19.76 -2.21 5.37
C PHE A 64 19.66 -3.66 4.90
N VAL A 65 20.60 -4.11 4.08
CA VAL A 65 20.64 -5.51 3.60
C VAL A 65 20.81 -6.50 4.77
N GLU A 66 21.63 -6.15 5.75
CA GLU A 66 21.81 -6.97 6.96
C GLU A 66 20.53 -7.02 7.79
N MET A 67 19.83 -5.90 7.93
CA MET A 67 18.53 -5.86 8.61
C MET A 67 17.50 -6.75 7.90
N LEU A 68 17.46 -6.77 6.57
CA LEU A 68 16.60 -7.66 5.80
C LEU A 68 16.88 -9.13 6.07
N GLY A 69 18.12 -9.49 6.37
CA GLY A 69 18.54 -10.85 6.71
C GLY A 69 17.91 -11.38 8.00
N THR A 70 17.35 -10.53 8.85
CA THR A 70 16.62 -10.92 10.07
C THR A 70 15.18 -11.34 9.81
N LEU A 71 14.66 -11.09 8.62
CA LEU A 71 13.28 -11.38 8.23
C LEU A 71 13.15 -12.77 7.61
N ASP A 72 11.98 -13.37 7.78
CA ASP A 72 11.64 -14.61 7.08
C ASP A 72 11.42 -14.32 5.59
N PRO A 73 12.24 -14.87 4.68
CA PRO A 73 12.13 -14.58 3.25
C PRO A 73 10.89 -15.22 2.59
N THR A 74 10.17 -16.10 3.27
CA THR A 74 8.94 -16.74 2.75
C THR A 74 7.66 -16.03 3.21
N ALA A 75 7.76 -15.10 4.16
CA ALA A 75 6.62 -14.38 4.71
C ALA A 75 6.20 -13.21 3.82
N ASN A 76 5.01 -12.69 4.07
CA ASN A 76 4.45 -11.53 3.38
C ASN A 76 4.71 -10.26 4.17
N TYR A 77 5.10 -9.20 3.49
CA TYR A 77 5.42 -7.90 4.10
C TYR A 77 4.70 -6.76 3.40
N PHE A 78 4.18 -5.83 4.19
CA PHE A 78 3.61 -4.57 3.74
C PHE A 78 4.66 -3.48 3.95
N ILE A 79 5.14 -2.86 2.88
CA ILE A 79 6.26 -1.92 2.90
C ILE A 79 5.79 -0.56 2.42
N TYR A 80 6.09 0.50 3.15
CA TYR A 80 5.73 1.86 2.76
C TYR A 80 6.86 2.85 3.02
N CYS A 81 6.75 4.02 2.40
CA CYS A 81 7.68 5.14 2.60
C CYS A 81 6.92 6.47 2.51
N ARG A 82 7.60 7.54 2.11
CA ARG A 82 6.99 8.85 1.95
C ARG A 82 6.23 9.01 0.63
N SER A 83 6.72 8.39 -0.45
CA SER A 83 6.17 8.57 -1.80
C SER A 83 5.92 7.27 -2.57
N GLY A 84 6.37 6.12 -2.05
CA GLY A 84 6.33 4.83 -2.73
C GLY A 84 7.60 4.49 -3.53
N ASN A 85 8.51 5.43 -3.73
CA ASN A 85 9.76 5.20 -4.48
C ASN A 85 10.77 4.38 -3.67
N ARG A 86 11.05 4.77 -2.43
CA ARG A 86 11.97 4.05 -1.54
C ARG A 86 11.44 2.66 -1.18
N SER A 87 10.14 2.52 -0.95
CA SER A 87 9.52 1.20 -0.72
C SER A 87 9.61 0.31 -1.95
N GLY A 88 9.48 0.85 -3.15
CA GLY A 88 9.73 0.12 -4.39
C GLY A 88 11.18 -0.36 -4.49
N GLN A 89 12.15 0.47 -4.15
CA GLN A 89 13.57 0.09 -4.10
C GLN A 89 13.84 -1.01 -3.06
N ALA A 90 13.24 -0.89 -1.88
CA ALA A 90 13.34 -1.91 -0.83
C ALA A 90 12.80 -3.26 -1.30
N ILE A 91 11.65 -3.28 -1.96
CA ILE A 91 11.05 -4.49 -2.52
C ILE A 91 11.97 -5.12 -3.57
N GLU A 92 12.58 -4.34 -4.46
CA GLU A 92 13.53 -4.86 -5.45
C GLU A 92 14.75 -5.52 -4.77
N GLN A 93 15.29 -4.90 -3.71
CA GLN A 93 16.38 -5.50 -2.94
C GLN A 93 15.95 -6.80 -2.24
N MET A 94 14.75 -6.84 -1.65
CA MET A 94 14.20 -8.03 -1.03
C MET A 94 14.07 -9.18 -2.03
N LYS A 95 13.53 -8.90 -3.21
CA LYS A 95 13.44 -9.91 -4.30
C LYS A 95 14.82 -10.42 -4.71
N ALA A 96 15.79 -9.54 -4.86
CA ALA A 96 17.17 -9.91 -5.20
C ALA A 96 17.83 -10.79 -4.13
N LEU A 97 17.42 -10.65 -2.87
CA LEU A 97 17.89 -11.46 -1.74
C LEU A 97 17.15 -12.79 -1.58
N GLY A 98 16.17 -13.09 -2.46
CA GLY A 98 15.46 -14.35 -2.46
C GLY A 98 14.14 -14.36 -1.67
N PHE A 99 13.57 -13.21 -1.36
CA PHE A 99 12.24 -13.13 -0.76
C PHE A 99 11.19 -13.65 -1.75
N THR A 100 10.39 -14.61 -1.33
CA THR A 100 9.40 -15.31 -2.15
C THR A 100 7.96 -15.04 -1.75
N GLY A 101 7.73 -14.45 -0.57
CA GLY A 101 6.41 -14.04 -0.11
C GLY A 101 5.89 -12.83 -0.88
N GLU A 102 4.67 -12.42 -0.57
CA GLU A 102 4.08 -11.22 -1.13
C GLU A 102 4.75 -9.97 -0.52
N LEU A 103 5.21 -9.07 -1.37
CA LEU A 103 5.81 -7.81 -1.00
C LEU A 103 4.94 -6.68 -1.56
N PHE A 104 4.13 -6.08 -0.69
CA PHE A 104 3.17 -5.05 -1.09
C PHE A 104 3.75 -3.66 -0.87
N ASN A 105 3.72 -2.83 -1.91
CA ASN A 105 4.11 -1.43 -1.81
C ASN A 105 2.92 -0.57 -1.36
N GLY A 106 2.92 -0.16 -0.10
CA GLY A 106 1.88 0.69 0.48
C GLY A 106 1.95 2.14 0.06
N GLY A 107 3.02 2.56 -0.61
CA GLY A 107 3.19 3.92 -1.10
C GLY A 107 3.52 4.92 0.01
N ALA A 108 2.92 6.10 -0.06
CA ALA A 108 3.06 7.14 0.95
C ALA A 108 2.34 6.76 2.25
N VAL A 109 2.73 7.40 3.36
CA VAL A 109 2.13 7.15 4.68
C VAL A 109 0.60 7.23 4.66
N ALA A 110 0.04 8.27 4.06
CA ALA A 110 -1.41 8.46 3.99
C ALA A 110 -2.10 7.35 3.18
N ASN A 111 -1.51 6.94 2.06
CA ASN A 111 -2.03 5.83 1.26
C ASN A 111 -1.92 4.50 2.01
N ALA A 112 -0.77 4.24 2.62
CA ALA A 112 -0.54 3.03 3.41
C ALA A 112 -1.54 2.91 4.57
N SER A 113 -1.80 4.01 5.27
CA SER A 113 -2.81 4.06 6.32
C SER A 113 -4.22 3.79 5.78
N SER A 114 -4.57 4.40 4.65
CA SER A 114 -5.88 4.24 4.03
C SER A 114 -6.16 2.80 3.60
N VAL A 115 -5.23 2.17 2.87
CA VAL A 115 -5.46 0.81 2.32
C VAL A 115 -5.30 -0.29 3.37
N SER A 116 -4.51 -0.06 4.42
CA SER A 116 -4.31 -1.03 5.50
C SER A 116 -5.32 -0.91 6.64
N GLY A 117 -5.95 0.25 6.78
CA GLY A 117 -6.77 0.57 7.94
C GLY A 117 -5.99 0.81 9.23
N ILE A 118 -4.66 0.89 9.16
CA ILE A 118 -3.81 1.11 10.33
C ILE A 118 -3.65 2.63 10.56
N GLN A 119 -3.83 3.06 11.80
CA GLN A 119 -3.72 4.46 12.17
C GLN A 119 -2.26 4.94 12.16
N VAL A 120 -2.06 6.20 11.80
CA VAL A 120 -0.79 6.89 11.98
C VAL A 120 -0.67 7.35 13.43
N VAL A 121 0.43 6.99 14.06
CA VAL A 121 0.72 7.33 15.47
C VAL A 121 2.07 8.05 15.58
N LEU A 122 2.23 8.78 16.66
CA LEU A 122 3.52 9.35 17.08
C LEU A 122 4.24 8.37 18.01
N PRO A 123 5.58 8.39 18.03
CA PRO A 123 6.35 7.57 18.96
C PRO A 123 6.14 7.98 20.41
#